data_4388d29f9b1959e55aedeac1d2382554
#
_entry.id   4388d29f9b1959e55aedeac1d2382554
#
_cell.length_a   1.000
_cell.length_b   1.000
_cell.length_c   1.000
_cell.angle_alpha   90.00
_cell.angle_beta   90.00
_cell.angle_gamma   90.00
#
_symmetry.space_group_name_H-M   'P 1'
#
loop_
_entity.id
_entity.type
_entity.pdbx_description
1 polymer ?
#
loop_
_entity_poly.entity_id
_entity_poly.type
_entity_poly.pdbx_seq_one_letter_code
_entity_poly.pdbx_strand_id
1 'polypeptide(L)'
;KAGGLDVGLDNTFKTINSELRVDPQDEEWPFDYARVGLDNKFSQIYIAQNEKLYLPDYWRDGVCLANGHVSDIKELAKSIDYWINNDISINELNSIFGFVRPNVDSLHFDNGNEVEHMWNQFLENGSEELKPFIQLAIDDEVVNKLFPFTSLFTLCFSRCTGYPYDSKGLPSVTTKTNSWTLPKRDNLKGKSDSDSSIFIVTKNKTEYIGEGSANDALRLVK
;
A
#
# COMPACT_ATOMS: atom_id res chain seq x y z
N LYS A 1 16.16 -3.31 34.18
CA LYS A 1 14.98 -2.90 33.40
C LYS A 1 15.53 -2.30 32.12
N ALA A 2 15.44 -3.03 31.02
CA ALA A 2 15.75 -2.50 29.70
C ALA A 2 14.82 -1.30 29.43
N GLY A 3 15.34 -0.20 28.91
CA GLY A 3 14.60 1.04 28.68
C GLY A 3 13.65 1.00 27.48
N GLY A 4 12.78 -0.01 27.38
CA GLY A 4 11.85 -0.18 26.26
C GLY A 4 12.43 -0.96 25.07
N LEU A 5 11.60 -1.09 24.03
CA LEU A 5 11.96 -1.80 22.79
C LEU A 5 13.12 -1.13 22.07
N ASP A 6 13.10 0.19 21.96
CA ASP A 6 14.09 0.99 21.25
C ASP A 6 15.51 0.77 21.79
N VAL A 7 15.67 0.91 23.11
CA VAL A 7 16.96 0.68 23.80
C VAL A 7 17.39 -0.78 23.67
N GLY A 8 16.45 -1.72 23.75
CA GLY A 8 16.71 -3.15 23.57
C GLY A 8 17.25 -3.48 22.19
N LEU A 9 16.63 -2.92 21.14
CA LEU A 9 17.06 -3.08 19.75
C LEU A 9 18.43 -2.43 19.49
N ASP A 10 18.62 -1.18 19.91
CA ASP A 10 19.89 -0.48 19.72
C ASP A 10 21.07 -1.20 20.38
N ASN A 11 20.86 -1.74 21.58
CA ASN A 11 21.88 -2.55 22.25
C ASN A 11 22.15 -3.86 21.51
N THR A 12 21.10 -4.47 20.92
CA THR A 12 21.23 -5.70 20.16
C THR A 12 21.95 -5.46 18.84
N PHE A 13 21.64 -4.37 18.12
CA PHE A 13 22.38 -3.98 16.90
C PHE A 13 23.87 -3.80 17.19
N LYS A 14 24.23 -3.12 18.28
CA LYS A 14 25.65 -3.02 18.71
C LYS A 14 26.28 -4.40 18.95
N THR A 15 25.55 -5.32 19.57
CA THR A 15 26.05 -6.67 19.92
C THR A 15 26.32 -7.52 18.65
N ILE A 16 25.54 -7.30 17.58
CA ILE A 16 25.74 -7.99 16.29
C ILE A 16 26.64 -7.22 15.32
N ASN A 17 27.27 -6.13 15.77
CA ASN A 17 28.10 -5.20 14.99
C ASN A 17 27.37 -4.54 13.80
N SER A 18 26.09 -4.26 13.97
CA SER A 18 25.30 -3.48 13.02
C SER A 18 25.38 -1.99 13.31
N GLU A 19 25.41 -1.17 12.25
CA GLU A 19 25.38 0.29 12.34
C GLU A 19 23.94 0.84 12.43
N LEU A 20 22.93 0.00 12.24
CA LEU A 20 21.53 0.41 12.33
C LEU A 20 21.18 0.92 13.73
N ARG A 21 20.25 1.86 13.74
CA ARG A 21 19.68 2.43 14.97
C ARG A 21 18.18 2.55 14.81
N VAL A 22 17.49 2.51 15.93
CA VAL A 22 16.06 2.84 15.98
C VAL A 22 15.89 4.32 15.65
N ASP A 23 14.93 4.63 14.79
CA ASP A 23 14.59 6.00 14.44
C ASP A 23 14.10 6.75 15.69
N PRO A 24 14.42 8.04 15.85
CA PRO A 24 13.92 8.84 16.96
C PRO A 24 12.39 8.85 16.97
N GLN A 25 11.78 8.69 18.14
CA GLN A 25 10.35 8.86 18.33
C GLN A 25 9.96 10.34 18.21
N ASP A 26 8.80 10.60 17.61
CA ASP A 26 8.19 11.92 17.66
C ASP A 26 7.66 12.18 19.07
N GLU A 27 8.07 13.29 19.69
CA GLU A 27 7.67 13.65 21.06
C GLU A 27 6.18 14.03 21.16
N GLU A 28 5.61 14.61 20.10
CA GLU A 28 4.19 15.01 20.04
C GLU A 28 3.27 13.83 19.70
N TRP A 29 3.75 12.91 18.85
CA TRP A 29 3.01 11.75 18.36
C TRP A 29 3.86 10.49 18.45
N PRO A 30 4.11 9.98 19.68
CA PRO A 30 4.89 8.77 19.85
C PRO A 30 4.18 7.58 19.19
N PHE A 31 4.92 6.82 18.39
CA PHE A 31 4.39 5.62 17.79
C PHE A 31 4.40 4.45 18.79
N ASP A 32 3.38 3.60 18.74
CA ASP A 32 3.34 2.36 19.54
C ASP A 32 4.26 1.27 18.96
N TYR A 33 5.25 1.64 18.13
CA TYR A 33 6.21 0.74 17.49
C TYR A 33 7.60 1.37 17.39
N ALA A 34 8.63 0.53 17.36
CA ALA A 34 9.98 0.96 16.97
C ALA A 34 10.10 0.94 15.44
N ARG A 35 10.82 1.90 14.87
CA ARG A 35 11.13 1.93 13.44
C ARG A 35 12.64 1.93 13.25
N VAL A 36 13.10 1.12 12.28
CA VAL A 36 14.51 1.05 11.84
C VAL A 36 14.53 1.11 10.33
N GLY A 37 15.24 2.05 9.74
CA GLY A 37 15.25 2.20 8.28
C GLY A 37 16.52 2.83 7.73
N LEU A 38 16.71 2.60 6.44
CA LEU A 38 17.73 3.24 5.62
C LEU A 38 17.19 3.33 4.19
N ASP A 39 17.25 4.52 3.59
CA ASP A 39 16.78 4.80 2.23
C ASP A 39 15.30 4.38 2.03
N ASN A 40 15.05 3.44 1.11
CA ASN A 40 13.72 2.98 0.76
C ASN A 40 13.27 1.72 1.53
N LYS A 41 14.13 1.15 2.39
CA LYS A 41 13.82 -0.03 3.21
C LYS A 41 13.71 0.34 4.68
N PHE A 42 12.69 -0.20 5.35
CA PHE A 42 12.56 -0.07 6.79
C PHE A 42 11.77 -1.26 7.38
N SER A 43 11.85 -1.38 8.70
CA SER A 43 11.02 -2.28 9.48
C SER A 43 10.31 -1.51 10.58
N GLN A 44 9.03 -1.85 10.81
CA GLN A 44 8.25 -1.42 11.97
C GLN A 44 8.10 -2.61 12.90
N ILE A 45 8.35 -2.42 14.18
CA ILE A 45 8.37 -3.50 15.15
C ILE A 45 7.38 -3.19 16.27
N TYR A 46 6.38 -4.03 16.42
CA TYR A 46 5.40 -3.99 17.48
C TYR A 46 5.69 -5.04 18.54
N ILE A 47 5.17 -4.87 19.74
CA ILE A 47 5.20 -5.89 20.79
C ILE A 47 3.80 -6.46 20.97
N ALA A 48 3.66 -7.77 20.95
CA ALA A 48 2.39 -8.42 21.25
C ALA A 48 1.95 -8.15 22.69
N GLN A 49 0.66 -7.86 22.89
CA GLN A 49 0.13 -7.47 24.21
C GLN A 49 0.17 -8.57 25.27
N ASN A 50 -0.09 -9.82 24.84
CA ASN A 50 -0.29 -10.95 25.77
C ASN A 50 0.84 -11.98 25.73
N GLU A 51 1.81 -11.82 24.85
CA GLU A 51 2.90 -12.76 24.64
C GLU A 51 4.22 -12.00 24.47
N LYS A 52 5.33 -12.65 24.86
CA LYS A 52 6.66 -12.08 24.62
C LYS A 52 7.07 -12.31 23.18
N LEU A 53 6.41 -11.62 22.27
CA LEU A 53 6.65 -11.68 20.83
C LEU A 53 6.89 -10.29 20.26
N TYR A 54 7.84 -10.21 19.35
CA TYR A 54 8.06 -9.07 18.48
C TYR A 54 7.36 -9.35 17.14
N LEU A 55 6.70 -8.35 16.61
CA LEU A 55 5.93 -8.40 15.37
C LEU A 55 6.55 -7.44 14.36
N PRO A 56 7.59 -7.84 13.63
CA PRO A 56 8.20 -6.99 12.62
C PRO A 56 7.40 -7.00 11.32
N ASP A 57 7.31 -5.83 10.69
CA ASP A 57 6.92 -5.63 9.30
C ASP A 57 8.14 -5.22 8.49
N TYR A 58 8.24 -5.72 7.25
CA TYR A 58 9.35 -5.44 6.34
C TYR A 58 8.86 -4.66 5.14
N TRP A 59 9.34 -3.43 5.00
CA TRP A 59 8.89 -2.46 4.03
C TRP A 59 9.97 -2.12 3.01
N ARG A 60 9.56 -1.95 1.75
CA ARG A 60 10.39 -1.40 0.67
C ARG A 60 9.53 -0.52 -0.22
N ASP A 61 10.03 0.67 -0.58
CA ASP A 61 9.34 1.64 -1.46
C ASP A 61 7.90 1.97 -1.01
N GLY A 62 7.67 2.01 0.31
CA GLY A 62 6.35 2.30 0.88
C GLY A 62 5.35 1.14 0.83
N VAL A 63 5.82 -0.08 0.54
CA VAL A 63 5.00 -1.29 0.51
C VAL A 63 5.45 -2.25 1.61
N CYS A 64 4.51 -2.74 2.43
CA CYS A 64 4.77 -3.82 3.38
C CYS A 64 4.80 -5.15 2.63
N LEU A 65 5.99 -5.74 2.49
CA LEU A 65 6.21 -6.97 1.72
C LEU A 65 6.10 -8.24 2.56
N ALA A 66 6.37 -8.13 3.87
CA ALA A 66 6.27 -9.26 4.79
C ALA A 66 6.00 -8.80 6.21
N ASN A 67 5.54 -9.72 7.03
CA ASN A 67 5.47 -9.59 8.48
C ASN A 67 6.11 -10.81 9.16
N GLY A 68 6.30 -10.75 10.47
CA GLY A 68 6.91 -11.84 11.21
C GLY A 68 6.47 -11.94 12.65
N HIS A 69 6.76 -13.10 13.28
CA HIS A 69 6.53 -13.33 14.70
C HIS A 69 7.78 -13.99 15.30
N VAL A 70 8.47 -13.32 16.21
CA VAL A 70 9.70 -13.84 16.82
C VAL A 70 9.81 -13.45 18.28
N SER A 71 10.29 -14.37 19.13
CA SER A 71 10.47 -14.13 20.57
C SER A 71 11.90 -13.71 20.95
N ASP A 72 12.86 -13.95 20.07
CA ASP A 72 14.28 -13.63 20.29
C ASP A 72 14.63 -12.30 19.61
N ILE A 73 14.97 -11.29 20.40
CA ILE A 73 15.36 -9.96 19.91
C ILE A 73 16.64 -9.99 19.07
N LYS A 74 17.54 -10.96 19.28
CA LYS A 74 18.75 -11.08 18.49
C LYS A 74 18.46 -11.60 17.09
N GLU A 75 17.59 -12.58 16.95
CA GLU A 75 17.13 -13.08 15.66
C GLU A 75 16.32 -11.99 14.93
N LEU A 76 15.48 -11.23 15.64
CA LEU A 76 14.80 -10.05 15.12
C LEU A 76 15.81 -9.03 14.54
N ALA A 77 16.80 -8.63 15.35
CA ALA A 77 17.78 -7.63 14.91
C ALA A 77 18.61 -8.09 13.71
N LYS A 78 18.99 -9.38 13.66
CA LYS A 78 19.69 -9.95 12.50
C LYS A 78 18.86 -9.93 11.22
N SER A 79 17.55 -10.24 11.31
CA SER A 79 16.68 -10.24 10.15
C SER A 79 16.46 -8.83 9.61
N ILE A 80 16.33 -7.82 10.50
CA ILE A 80 16.21 -6.41 10.12
C ILE A 80 17.51 -5.92 9.48
N ASP A 81 18.65 -6.22 10.11
CA ASP A 81 19.96 -5.85 9.59
C ASP A 81 20.20 -6.44 8.19
N TYR A 82 19.87 -7.72 8.04
CA TYR A 82 20.02 -8.42 6.76
C TYR A 82 19.10 -7.85 5.67
N TRP A 83 17.84 -7.52 6.03
CA TRP A 83 16.87 -6.91 5.12
C TRP A 83 17.31 -5.54 4.61
N ILE A 84 17.76 -4.69 5.52
CA ILE A 84 18.05 -3.28 5.22
C ILE A 84 19.37 -3.15 4.45
N ASN A 85 20.40 -3.90 4.84
CA ASN A 85 21.73 -3.75 4.29
C ASN A 85 22.01 -4.58 3.03
N ASN A 86 21.07 -5.46 2.60
CA ASN A 86 21.29 -6.29 1.42
C ASN A 86 20.17 -6.06 0.39
N ASP A 87 20.54 -6.12 -0.87
CA ASP A 87 19.57 -6.08 -1.98
C ASP A 87 19.07 -7.50 -2.26
N ILE A 88 18.09 -7.92 -1.48
CA ILE A 88 17.48 -9.26 -1.53
C ILE A 88 15.97 -9.18 -1.73
N SER A 89 15.40 -10.26 -2.24
CA SER A 89 13.96 -10.47 -2.27
C SER A 89 13.41 -10.83 -0.89
N ILE A 90 12.11 -10.64 -0.70
CA ILE A 90 11.47 -11.03 0.56
C ILE A 90 11.43 -12.56 0.74
N ASN A 91 11.42 -13.32 -0.37
CA ASN A 91 11.48 -14.78 -0.32
C ASN A 91 12.87 -15.28 0.13
N GLU A 92 13.95 -14.61 -0.27
CA GLU A 92 15.28 -14.90 0.26
C GLU A 92 15.36 -14.61 1.75
N LEU A 93 14.81 -13.49 2.20
CA LEU A 93 14.74 -13.17 3.63
C LEU A 93 13.97 -14.28 4.40
N ASN A 94 12.82 -14.72 3.89
CA ASN A 94 12.06 -15.83 4.48
C ASN A 94 12.85 -17.14 4.53
N SER A 95 13.65 -17.44 3.50
CA SER A 95 14.46 -18.68 3.47
C SER A 95 15.53 -18.71 4.55
N ILE A 96 16.04 -17.54 4.94
CA ILE A 96 17.08 -17.39 5.99
C ILE A 96 16.45 -17.29 7.38
N PHE A 97 15.35 -16.52 7.47
CA PHE A 97 14.63 -16.25 8.70
C PHE A 97 13.21 -16.80 8.59
N GLY A 98 13.02 -18.08 8.87
CA GLY A 98 11.75 -18.80 8.66
C GLY A 98 10.53 -18.25 9.43
N PHE A 99 10.72 -17.28 10.35
CA PHE A 99 9.63 -16.57 11.01
C PHE A 99 9.11 -15.38 10.18
N VAL A 100 9.84 -14.93 9.15
CA VAL A 100 9.40 -13.91 8.20
C VAL A 100 8.40 -14.53 7.23
N ARG A 101 7.26 -13.91 7.04
CA ARG A 101 6.17 -14.40 6.18
C ARG A 101 5.90 -13.39 5.08
N PRO A 102 6.22 -13.72 3.82
CA PRO A 102 5.88 -12.87 2.69
C PRO A 102 4.37 -12.64 2.60
N ASN A 103 3.97 -11.41 2.30
CA ASN A 103 2.59 -11.10 1.97
C ASN A 103 2.23 -11.71 0.61
N VAL A 104 0.95 -11.94 0.35
CA VAL A 104 0.47 -12.63 -0.86
C VAL A 104 0.97 -12.00 -2.14
N ASP A 105 1.00 -10.67 -2.20
CA ASP A 105 1.37 -9.92 -3.40
C ASP A 105 2.87 -9.59 -3.50
N SER A 106 3.67 -9.93 -2.47
CA SER A 106 5.08 -9.53 -2.37
C SER A 106 5.94 -10.00 -3.54
N LEU A 107 5.63 -11.17 -4.10
CA LEU A 107 6.33 -11.72 -5.27
C LEU A 107 6.20 -10.82 -6.51
N HIS A 108 5.05 -10.18 -6.68
CA HIS A 108 4.81 -9.28 -7.80
C HIS A 108 5.67 -8.01 -7.69
N PHE A 109 5.85 -7.49 -6.46
CA PHE A 109 6.77 -6.38 -6.19
C PHE A 109 8.23 -6.76 -6.36
N ASP A 110 8.62 -7.98 -6.03
CA ASP A 110 9.98 -8.49 -6.27
C ASP A 110 10.27 -8.69 -7.77
N ASN A 111 9.25 -9.05 -8.56
CA ASN A 111 9.37 -9.29 -10.00
C ASN A 111 9.13 -8.03 -10.86
N GLY A 112 8.68 -6.92 -10.29
CA GLY A 112 8.38 -5.68 -11.00
C GLY A 112 7.14 -5.73 -11.91
N ASN A 113 6.17 -6.60 -11.60
CA ASN A 113 4.89 -6.72 -12.30
C ASN A 113 3.67 -6.40 -11.42
N GLU A 114 3.90 -5.68 -10.33
CA GLU A 114 2.88 -5.31 -9.35
C GLU A 114 1.76 -4.44 -9.94
N VAL A 115 2.07 -3.60 -10.93
CA VAL A 115 1.05 -2.77 -11.60
C VAL A 115 0.07 -3.64 -12.36
N GLU A 116 0.57 -4.55 -13.22
CA GLU A 116 -0.24 -5.49 -13.98
C GLU A 116 -1.06 -6.39 -13.04
N HIS A 117 -0.39 -6.91 -12.00
CA HIS A 117 -1.04 -7.74 -10.99
C HIS A 117 -2.22 -7.01 -10.34
N MET A 118 -2.03 -5.75 -9.92
CA MET A 118 -3.08 -4.98 -9.26
C MET A 118 -4.26 -4.69 -10.18
N TRP A 119 -4.02 -4.38 -11.46
CA TRP A 119 -5.09 -4.24 -12.44
C TRP A 119 -5.93 -5.51 -12.59
N ASN A 120 -5.26 -6.68 -12.67
CA ASN A 120 -5.93 -7.98 -12.73
C ASN A 120 -6.72 -8.27 -11.44
N GLN A 121 -6.16 -7.96 -10.27
CA GLN A 121 -6.87 -8.08 -9.00
C GLN A 121 -8.15 -7.24 -8.95
N PHE A 122 -8.12 -6.02 -9.47
CA PHE A 122 -9.34 -5.19 -9.56
C PHE A 122 -10.34 -5.72 -10.55
N LEU A 123 -9.90 -6.32 -11.65
CA LEU A 123 -10.80 -6.95 -12.61
C LEU A 123 -11.49 -8.19 -12.04
N GLU A 124 -10.76 -9.01 -11.31
CA GLU A 124 -11.28 -10.27 -10.75
C GLU A 124 -12.12 -10.05 -9.48
N ASN A 125 -11.58 -9.28 -8.53
CA ASN A 125 -12.08 -9.16 -7.16
C ASN A 125 -12.63 -7.77 -6.81
N GLY A 126 -12.54 -6.81 -7.71
CA GLY A 126 -13.00 -5.44 -7.49
C GLY A 126 -14.51 -5.27 -7.59
N SER A 127 -14.97 -4.04 -7.42
CA SER A 127 -16.39 -3.71 -7.54
C SER A 127 -16.91 -3.99 -8.95
N GLU A 128 -18.00 -4.76 -9.05
CA GLU A 128 -18.67 -5.06 -10.33
C GLU A 128 -19.02 -3.78 -11.11
N GLU A 129 -19.36 -2.72 -10.42
CA GLU A 129 -19.71 -1.43 -11.02
C GLU A 129 -18.53 -0.76 -11.73
N LEU A 130 -17.30 -1.02 -11.30
CA LEU A 130 -16.08 -0.46 -11.90
C LEU A 130 -15.50 -1.34 -13.02
N LYS A 131 -15.87 -2.62 -13.09
CA LYS A 131 -15.32 -3.57 -14.07
C LYS A 131 -15.38 -3.09 -15.52
N PRO A 132 -16.49 -2.48 -16.02
CA PRO A 132 -16.52 -2.00 -17.40
C PRO A 132 -15.45 -0.95 -17.72
N PHE A 133 -15.12 -0.09 -16.75
CA PHE A 133 -14.02 0.87 -16.90
C PHE A 133 -12.66 0.18 -16.78
N ILE A 134 -12.49 -0.71 -15.81
CA ILE A 134 -11.23 -1.43 -15.56
C ILE A 134 -10.82 -2.25 -16.79
N GLN A 135 -11.77 -2.93 -17.43
CA GLN A 135 -11.50 -3.67 -18.67
C GLN A 135 -10.90 -2.80 -19.79
N LEU A 136 -11.46 -1.60 -19.99
CA LEU A 136 -10.93 -0.66 -20.98
C LEU A 136 -9.58 -0.08 -20.56
N ALA A 137 -9.38 0.17 -19.26
CA ALA A 137 -8.16 0.75 -18.73
C ALA A 137 -6.96 -0.21 -18.82
N ILE A 138 -7.15 -1.51 -18.63
CA ILE A 138 -6.11 -2.53 -18.79
C ILE A 138 -5.57 -2.57 -20.20
N ASP A 139 -6.42 -2.39 -21.21
CA ASP A 139 -6.04 -2.42 -22.63
C ASP A 139 -5.46 -1.06 -23.11
N ASP A 140 -5.50 -0.03 -22.27
CA ASP A 140 -5.06 1.31 -22.64
C ASP A 140 -3.59 1.53 -22.34
N GLU A 141 -2.76 1.83 -23.35
CA GLU A 141 -1.29 1.97 -23.28
C GLU A 141 -0.78 3.06 -22.29
N VAL A 142 -1.63 3.98 -21.86
CA VAL A 142 -1.28 5.07 -20.95
C VAL A 142 -1.76 4.76 -19.54
N VAL A 143 -3.03 4.41 -19.40
CA VAL A 143 -3.66 4.24 -18.09
C VAL A 143 -3.18 2.96 -17.39
N ASN A 144 -2.91 1.89 -18.14
CA ASN A 144 -2.42 0.63 -17.59
C ASN A 144 -1.02 0.71 -16.95
N LYS A 145 -0.26 1.78 -17.19
CA LYS A 145 1.05 2.03 -16.55
C LYS A 145 0.95 2.67 -15.18
N LEU A 146 -0.21 3.19 -14.84
CA LEU A 146 -0.45 3.77 -13.52
C LEU A 146 -0.87 2.68 -12.54
N PHE A 147 -0.36 2.77 -11.32
CA PHE A 147 -0.75 1.87 -10.25
C PHE A 147 -2.18 2.20 -9.79
N PRO A 148 -3.14 1.26 -9.94
CA PRO A 148 -4.51 1.48 -9.48
C PRO A 148 -4.62 1.21 -7.98
N PHE A 149 -5.39 2.04 -7.29
CA PHE A 149 -5.77 1.79 -5.90
C PHE A 149 -7.17 2.36 -5.64
N THR A 150 -7.83 1.88 -4.59
CA THR A 150 -9.13 2.42 -4.21
C THR A 150 -9.05 3.26 -2.95
N SER A 151 -9.82 4.33 -2.96
CA SER A 151 -10.09 5.14 -1.77
C SER A 151 -11.61 5.20 -1.59
N LEU A 152 -12.12 4.48 -0.62
CA LEU A 152 -13.56 4.19 -0.49
C LEU A 152 -14.06 3.50 -1.77
N PHE A 153 -15.01 4.10 -2.48
CA PHE A 153 -15.59 3.55 -3.72
C PHE A 153 -15.01 4.19 -5.00
N THR A 154 -13.90 4.91 -4.87
CA THR A 154 -13.28 5.63 -5.96
C THR A 154 -12.01 4.92 -6.39
N LEU A 155 -11.90 4.60 -7.68
CA LEU A 155 -10.67 4.12 -8.30
C LEU A 155 -9.75 5.32 -8.55
N CYS A 156 -8.57 5.26 -7.98
CA CYS A 156 -7.52 6.28 -8.05
C CYS A 156 -6.28 5.70 -8.74
N PHE A 157 -5.41 6.59 -9.20
CA PHE A 157 -4.17 6.21 -9.87
C PHE A 157 -2.98 6.84 -9.16
N SER A 158 -1.84 6.15 -9.24
CA SER A 158 -0.58 6.62 -8.70
C SER A 158 0.57 6.37 -9.70
N ARG A 159 1.60 7.23 -9.65
CA ARG A 159 2.85 7.03 -10.40
C ARG A 159 3.84 6.13 -9.70
N CYS A 160 3.59 5.82 -8.43
CA CYS A 160 4.37 4.87 -7.64
C CYS A 160 3.45 3.80 -7.04
N THR A 161 4.02 2.68 -6.66
CA THR A 161 3.28 1.50 -6.19
C THR A 161 3.13 1.43 -4.68
N GLY A 162 3.86 2.28 -3.92
CA GLY A 162 3.84 2.32 -2.46
C GLY A 162 3.28 3.62 -1.88
N TYR A 163 2.95 3.56 -0.59
CA TYR A 163 2.46 4.71 0.17
C TYR A 163 3.64 5.57 0.69
N PRO A 164 3.54 6.90 0.62
CA PRO A 164 2.40 7.68 0.13
C PRO A 164 2.30 7.68 -1.41
N TYR A 165 1.09 7.42 -1.93
CA TYR A 165 0.84 7.37 -3.35
C TYR A 165 1.07 8.72 -4.04
N ASP A 166 1.83 8.74 -5.15
CA ASP A 166 1.95 9.92 -6.01
C ASP A 166 0.75 10.02 -6.95
N SER A 167 -0.35 10.54 -6.43
CA SER A 167 -1.61 10.76 -7.15
C SER A 167 -1.87 12.23 -7.48
N LYS A 168 -0.93 13.14 -7.15
CA LYS A 168 -1.14 14.58 -7.35
C LYS A 168 -1.38 14.93 -8.83
N GLY A 169 -2.52 15.54 -9.09
CA GLY A 169 -2.91 15.95 -10.44
C GLY A 169 -3.43 14.80 -11.31
N LEU A 170 -3.44 13.56 -10.84
CA LEU A 170 -4.05 12.45 -11.55
C LEU A 170 -5.58 12.46 -11.35
N PRO A 171 -6.32 11.96 -12.35
CA PRO A 171 -7.76 11.79 -12.25
C PRO A 171 -8.11 10.63 -11.32
N SER A 172 -9.39 10.53 -11.00
CA SER A 172 -9.99 9.38 -10.31
C SER A 172 -11.38 9.11 -10.87
N VAL A 173 -11.84 7.87 -10.77
CA VAL A 173 -13.07 7.38 -11.40
C VAL A 173 -13.98 6.76 -10.34
N THR A 174 -15.24 7.16 -10.32
CA THR A 174 -16.25 6.53 -9.49
C THR A 174 -17.54 6.35 -10.29
N THR A 175 -18.43 5.47 -9.85
CA THR A 175 -19.77 5.39 -10.44
C THR A 175 -20.67 6.48 -9.88
N LYS A 176 -21.67 6.89 -10.64
CA LYS A 176 -22.62 7.93 -10.22
C LYS A 176 -23.39 7.55 -8.94
N THR A 177 -23.63 6.27 -8.76
CA THR A 177 -24.29 5.71 -7.56
C THR A 177 -23.44 5.85 -6.30
N ASN A 178 -22.11 5.84 -6.42
CA ASN A 178 -21.17 5.88 -5.32
C ASN A 178 -20.48 7.26 -5.15
N SER A 179 -20.88 8.26 -5.92
CA SER A 179 -20.29 9.59 -5.85
C SER A 179 -20.79 10.36 -4.64
N TRP A 180 -19.91 10.54 -3.64
CA TRP A 180 -20.14 11.39 -2.46
C TRP A 180 -19.84 12.86 -2.69
N THR A 181 -19.12 13.17 -3.78
CA THR A 181 -18.51 14.48 -4.04
C THR A 181 -19.39 15.41 -4.90
N LEU A 182 -20.42 14.90 -5.52
CA LEU A 182 -21.37 15.76 -6.22
C LEU A 182 -22.31 16.41 -5.20
N PRO A 183 -22.56 17.73 -5.31
CA PRO A 183 -23.63 18.36 -4.53
C PRO A 183 -24.89 17.54 -4.77
N LYS A 184 -25.57 17.14 -3.67
CA LYS A 184 -26.88 16.47 -3.75
C LYS A 184 -27.77 17.35 -4.63
N ARG A 185 -27.94 16.97 -5.88
CA ARG A 185 -29.01 17.53 -6.71
C ARG A 185 -30.29 17.04 -6.07
N ASP A 186 -30.92 17.93 -5.30
CA ASP A 186 -32.26 17.73 -4.79
C ASP A 186 -33.13 17.32 -5.98
N ASN A 187 -33.72 16.13 -5.91
CA ASN A 187 -34.71 15.54 -6.82
C ASN A 187 -34.28 14.30 -7.66
N LEU A 188 -33.38 13.44 -7.20
CA LEU A 188 -33.30 12.09 -7.77
C LEU A 188 -34.09 11.10 -6.88
N LYS A 189 -35.41 11.16 -6.94
CA LYS A 189 -36.28 10.07 -6.54
C LYS A 189 -36.23 8.99 -7.63
N GLY A 190 -35.61 7.88 -7.32
CA GLY A 190 -35.58 6.67 -8.14
C GLY A 190 -34.15 6.32 -8.54
N LYS A 191 -33.54 5.35 -7.84
CA LYS A 191 -32.37 4.62 -8.36
C LYS A 191 -32.89 3.86 -9.58
N SER A 192 -32.48 4.26 -10.79
CA SER A 192 -32.64 3.42 -11.96
C SER A 192 -31.36 2.60 -12.12
N ASP A 193 -31.46 1.33 -12.52
CA ASP A 193 -30.32 0.46 -12.83
C ASP A 193 -29.41 1.06 -13.91
N SER A 194 -29.85 2.09 -14.63
CA SER A 194 -29.09 2.84 -15.62
C SER A 194 -28.02 3.76 -15.02
N ASP A 195 -28.10 4.11 -13.73
CA ASP A 195 -27.14 5.05 -13.12
C ASP A 195 -25.79 4.39 -12.74
N SER A 196 -25.76 3.07 -12.58
CA SER A 196 -24.53 2.31 -12.30
C SER A 196 -23.59 2.23 -13.51
N SER A 197 -24.07 2.48 -14.70
CA SER A 197 -23.28 2.51 -15.95
C SER A 197 -22.66 3.88 -16.27
N ILE A 198 -22.94 4.90 -15.46
CA ILE A 198 -22.40 6.24 -15.63
C ILE A 198 -21.23 6.44 -14.67
N PHE A 199 -20.08 6.75 -15.24
CA PHE A 199 -18.85 7.05 -14.52
C PHE A 199 -18.67 8.56 -14.38
N ILE A 200 -18.15 8.97 -13.23
CA ILE A 200 -17.76 10.34 -12.93
C ILE A 200 -16.26 10.38 -12.80
N VAL A 201 -15.64 11.30 -13.51
CA VAL A 201 -14.21 11.55 -13.45
C VAL A 201 -13.96 12.85 -12.70
N THR A 202 -13.07 12.78 -11.71
CA THR A 202 -12.65 13.95 -10.92
C THR A 202 -11.14 14.04 -10.89
N LYS A 203 -10.59 15.25 -10.70
CA LYS A 203 -9.18 15.47 -10.43
C LYS A 203 -8.98 15.73 -8.94
N ASN A 204 -7.90 15.18 -8.37
CA ASN A 204 -7.62 15.28 -6.93
C ASN A 204 -8.83 14.85 -6.06
N LYS A 205 -9.66 13.93 -6.54
CA LYS A 205 -10.89 13.40 -5.91
C LYS A 205 -12.03 14.41 -5.70
N THR A 206 -11.86 15.67 -6.01
CA THR A 206 -12.85 16.73 -5.70
C THR A 206 -13.22 17.61 -6.87
N GLU A 207 -12.31 17.85 -7.80
CA GLU A 207 -12.54 18.72 -8.96
C GLU A 207 -13.21 17.91 -10.08
N TYR A 208 -14.46 18.24 -10.40
CA TYR A 208 -15.21 17.56 -11.45
C TYR A 208 -14.62 17.83 -12.84
N ILE A 209 -14.33 16.75 -13.58
CA ILE A 209 -13.86 16.81 -14.97
C ILE A 209 -15.02 16.53 -15.94
N GLY A 210 -15.78 15.48 -15.68
CA GLY A 210 -16.89 15.08 -16.55
C GLY A 210 -17.54 13.76 -16.11
N GLU A 211 -18.57 13.36 -16.85
CA GLU A 211 -19.26 12.09 -16.65
C GLU A 211 -19.66 11.47 -17.99
N GLY A 212 -19.88 10.15 -18.00
CA GLY A 212 -20.35 9.41 -19.16
C GLY A 212 -20.20 7.90 -19.05
N SER A 213 -20.22 7.22 -20.19
CA SER A 213 -19.96 5.78 -20.29
C SER A 213 -18.53 5.45 -19.87
N ALA A 214 -18.19 4.16 -19.74
CA ALA A 214 -16.81 3.72 -19.48
C ALA A 214 -15.81 4.25 -20.52
N ASN A 215 -16.20 4.29 -21.81
CA ASN A 215 -15.39 4.85 -22.89
C ASN A 215 -15.18 6.36 -22.74
N ASP A 216 -16.21 7.12 -22.32
CA ASP A 216 -16.10 8.55 -22.11
C ASP A 216 -15.22 8.81 -20.90
N ALA A 217 -15.36 8.06 -19.81
CA ALA A 217 -14.51 8.15 -18.63
C ALA A 217 -13.05 7.87 -18.99
N LEU A 218 -12.75 6.85 -19.81
CA LEU A 218 -11.39 6.57 -20.24
C LEU A 218 -10.77 7.74 -21.03
N ARG A 219 -11.55 8.42 -21.88
CA ARG A 219 -11.08 9.63 -22.60
C ARG A 219 -10.80 10.80 -21.65
N LEU A 220 -11.59 10.92 -20.57
CA LEU A 220 -11.42 12.01 -19.59
C LEU A 220 -10.24 11.76 -18.65
N VAL A 221 -9.83 10.50 -18.47
CA VAL A 221 -8.68 10.09 -17.63
C VAL A 221 -7.34 10.35 -18.35
N LYS A 222 -7.31 10.34 -19.66
CA LYS A 222 -6.12 10.60 -20.48
C LYS A 222 -5.79 12.09 -20.56
#